data_f807f607e8e65f9f18c9e66f20f83bcf
#
_entry.id   f807f607e8e65f9f18c9e66f20f83bcf
#
_cell.length_a   1.000
_cell.length_b   1.000
_cell.length_c   1.000
_cell.angle_alpha   90.00
_cell.angle_beta   90.00
_cell.angle_gamma   90.00
#
_symmetry.space_group_name_H-M   'P 1'
#
loop_
_entity.id
_entity.type
_entity.pdbx_description
1 polymer ?
#
loop_
_entity_poly.entity_id
_entity_poly.type
_entity_poly.pdbx_seq_one_letter_code
_entity_poly.pdbx_strand_id
1 'polypeptide(L)'
;VTTTMTDADLVNRWRADWPAALAHWSKYTRLHDPLLCLDPQEALRAGLSGSFAMIRLADKSVVVDLQQVRAYGLEDYGVEVLAHEIGHHVLAPATPSDHFRLIARIRKALPTLEAHAPMIANLFTDLLINDRLQRQEGLRMGAIYRLIAARDRAAGRPAGRLWQFYVGIYEALWTLDRGTLGGPRDDARLLGDAWLGARLVRVYARDWHVGASRFAALVLPYLVEDDAALAVAATLFDTREAGAGSEPAGISDRESGESGDAIHPSQDPAITGKGVDTTGSASAPDVPAPGGTGGQRREPF
;
A
#
# COMPACT_ATOMS: atom_id res chain seq x y z
N VAL A 1 29.50 24.61 -2.16
CA VAL A 1 29.40 24.03 -3.51
C VAL A 1 28.85 22.62 -3.32
N THR A 2 27.54 22.46 -3.56
CA THR A 2 26.92 21.13 -3.52
C THR A 2 27.34 20.41 -4.80
N THR A 3 28.24 19.44 -4.67
CA THR A 3 28.66 18.62 -5.83
C THR A 3 27.44 17.80 -6.25
N THR A 4 26.91 18.06 -7.42
CA THR A 4 25.82 17.25 -7.99
C THR A 4 26.31 15.85 -8.22
N MET A 5 25.62 14.85 -7.65
CA MET A 5 25.92 13.42 -7.79
C MET A 5 25.88 13.02 -9.28
N THR A 6 26.92 12.37 -9.78
CA THR A 6 26.93 11.88 -11.15
C THR A 6 25.99 10.69 -11.33
N ASP A 7 25.68 10.33 -12.57
CA ASP A 7 24.84 9.14 -12.86
C ASP A 7 25.52 7.85 -12.38
N ALA A 8 26.84 7.76 -12.57
CA ALA A 8 27.62 6.60 -12.11
C ALA A 8 27.60 6.48 -10.58
N ASP A 9 27.72 7.61 -9.86
CA ASP A 9 27.65 7.62 -8.40
C ASP A 9 26.28 7.18 -7.90
N LEU A 10 25.22 7.64 -8.54
CA LEU A 10 23.84 7.26 -8.19
C LEU A 10 23.61 5.76 -8.39
N VAL A 11 23.99 5.22 -9.55
CA VAL A 11 23.88 3.77 -9.83
C VAL A 11 24.67 2.96 -8.80
N ASN A 12 25.93 3.34 -8.52
CA ASN A 12 26.78 2.63 -7.57
C ASN A 12 26.19 2.67 -6.15
N ARG A 13 25.66 3.81 -5.74
CA ARG A 13 25.00 3.98 -4.44
C ARG A 13 23.78 3.08 -4.32
N TRP A 14 22.85 3.12 -5.27
CA TRP A 14 21.63 2.32 -5.25
C TRP A 14 21.95 0.81 -5.33
N ARG A 15 22.98 0.43 -6.06
CA ARG A 15 23.47 -0.96 -6.05
C ARG A 15 24.02 -1.36 -4.69
N ALA A 16 24.74 -0.46 -4.01
CA ALA A 16 25.24 -0.69 -2.66
C ALA A 16 24.12 -0.77 -1.60
N ASP A 17 22.98 -0.10 -1.82
CA ASP A 17 21.82 -0.13 -0.94
C ASP A 17 21.03 -1.46 -1.02
N TRP A 18 21.17 -2.22 -2.10
CA TRP A 18 20.41 -3.44 -2.35
C TRP A 18 20.51 -4.51 -1.25
N PRO A 19 21.68 -4.88 -0.75
CA PRO A 19 21.80 -5.86 0.33
C PRO A 19 21.12 -5.39 1.63
N ALA A 20 21.17 -4.10 1.93
CA ALA A 20 20.50 -3.53 3.10
C ALA A 20 18.98 -3.60 2.94
N ALA A 21 18.43 -3.27 1.76
CA ALA A 21 17.02 -3.39 1.47
C ALA A 21 16.50 -4.83 1.63
N LEU A 22 17.24 -5.81 1.13
CA LEU A 22 16.92 -7.24 1.31
C LEU A 22 16.90 -7.64 2.79
N ALA A 23 17.85 -7.14 3.59
CA ALA A 23 18.01 -7.51 5.00
C ALA A 23 16.81 -7.07 5.86
N HIS A 24 16.09 -6.00 5.49
CA HIS A 24 14.88 -5.56 6.18
C HIS A 24 13.71 -6.56 6.09
N TRP A 25 13.75 -7.48 5.14
CA TRP A 25 12.71 -8.49 5.00
C TRP A 25 13.10 -9.82 5.62
N SER A 26 14.21 -10.39 5.21
CA SER A 26 14.73 -11.63 5.78
C SER A 26 16.14 -11.91 5.26
N LYS A 27 17.00 -12.42 6.12
CA LYS A 27 18.31 -12.94 5.72
C LYS A 27 18.24 -14.09 4.69
N TYR A 28 17.07 -14.65 4.46
CA TYR A 28 16.84 -15.73 3.50
C TYR A 28 16.25 -15.24 2.17
N THR A 29 15.79 -13.99 2.10
CA THR A 29 15.28 -13.42 0.84
C THR A 29 16.40 -13.34 -0.19
N ARG A 30 16.16 -13.92 -1.36
CA ARG A 30 17.11 -13.92 -2.48
C ARG A 30 16.38 -13.45 -3.73
N LEU A 31 16.81 -12.34 -4.25
CA LEU A 31 16.35 -11.75 -5.51
C LEU A 31 17.56 -11.39 -6.34
N HIS A 32 17.37 -11.30 -7.65
CA HIS A 32 18.42 -10.76 -8.54
C HIS A 32 18.65 -9.29 -8.26
N ASP A 33 19.82 -8.80 -8.63
CA ASP A 33 20.12 -7.36 -8.53
C ASP A 33 19.09 -6.54 -9.31
N PRO A 34 18.72 -5.36 -8.81
CA PRO A 34 17.73 -4.50 -9.46
C PRO A 34 18.25 -3.97 -10.80
N LEU A 35 17.37 -3.82 -11.77
CA LEU A 35 17.63 -3.10 -13.02
C LEU A 35 17.51 -1.60 -12.74
N LEU A 36 18.66 -0.91 -12.70
CA LEU A 36 18.76 0.52 -12.46
C LEU A 36 18.90 1.25 -13.80
N CYS A 37 17.82 1.84 -14.29
CA CYS A 37 17.75 2.49 -15.60
C CYS A 37 18.11 3.98 -15.48
N LEU A 38 19.04 4.43 -16.31
CA LEU A 38 19.34 5.86 -16.50
C LEU A 38 18.60 6.45 -17.69
N ASP A 39 18.12 5.61 -18.60
CA ASP A 39 17.30 6.00 -19.75
C ASP A 39 15.83 5.62 -19.48
N PRO A 40 14.89 6.60 -19.51
CA PRO A 40 13.47 6.32 -19.37
C PRO A 40 12.92 5.32 -20.40
N GLN A 41 13.53 5.25 -21.59
CA GLN A 41 13.16 4.27 -22.62
C GLN A 41 13.58 2.84 -22.23
N GLU A 42 14.66 2.69 -21.50
CA GLU A 42 15.08 1.40 -20.94
C GLU A 42 14.09 0.96 -19.85
N ALA A 43 13.73 1.84 -18.94
CA ALA A 43 12.72 1.59 -17.92
C ALA A 43 11.37 1.19 -18.54
N LEU A 44 10.92 1.90 -19.58
CA LEU A 44 9.69 1.60 -20.31
C LEU A 44 9.74 0.21 -20.99
N ARG A 45 10.87 -0.14 -21.64
CA ARG A 45 11.07 -1.47 -22.23
C ARG A 45 11.07 -2.58 -21.19
N ALA A 46 11.54 -2.29 -19.98
CA ALA A 46 11.47 -3.19 -18.83
C ALA A 46 10.05 -3.29 -18.21
N GLY A 47 9.09 -2.50 -18.72
CA GLY A 47 7.69 -2.49 -18.30
C GLY A 47 7.34 -1.42 -17.26
N LEU A 48 8.30 -0.63 -16.79
CA LEU A 48 8.05 0.46 -15.86
C LEU A 48 7.42 1.64 -16.59
N SER A 49 6.20 2.01 -16.21
CA SER A 49 5.51 3.18 -16.77
C SER A 49 4.66 3.85 -15.70
N GLY A 50 4.81 5.16 -15.55
CA GLY A 50 4.02 5.96 -14.63
C GLY A 50 4.49 5.97 -13.17
N SER A 51 5.46 5.13 -12.78
CA SER A 51 6.12 5.12 -11.48
C SER A 51 7.63 5.22 -11.64
N PHE A 52 8.35 5.51 -10.55
CA PHE A 52 9.82 5.58 -10.52
C PHE A 52 10.47 4.23 -10.18
N ALA A 53 9.71 3.28 -9.63
CA ALA A 53 10.15 1.92 -9.36
C ALA A 53 8.99 0.95 -9.50
N MET A 54 9.28 -0.33 -9.68
CA MET A 54 8.30 -1.42 -9.64
C MET A 54 8.98 -2.76 -9.41
N ILE A 55 8.23 -3.73 -8.91
CA ILE A 55 8.59 -5.14 -9.00
C ILE A 55 7.66 -5.88 -9.99
N ARG A 56 8.23 -6.73 -10.81
CA ARG A 56 7.48 -7.67 -11.64
C ARG A 56 7.26 -8.96 -10.88
N LEU A 57 6.03 -9.26 -10.50
CA LEU A 57 5.73 -10.42 -9.66
C LEU A 57 6.04 -11.77 -10.32
N ALA A 58 6.06 -11.85 -11.67
CA ALA A 58 6.33 -13.12 -12.36
C ALA A 58 7.76 -13.61 -12.22
N ASP A 59 8.70 -12.73 -12.42
CA ASP A 59 10.13 -13.05 -12.37
C ASP A 59 10.84 -12.40 -11.17
N LYS A 60 10.10 -11.63 -10.36
CA LYS A 60 10.56 -10.95 -9.16
C LYS A 60 11.71 -9.96 -9.42
N SER A 61 11.77 -9.42 -10.62
CA SER A 61 12.75 -8.42 -10.98
C SER A 61 12.29 -7.03 -10.54
N VAL A 62 13.16 -6.31 -9.85
CA VAL A 62 12.96 -4.91 -9.47
C VAL A 62 13.55 -4.02 -10.54
N VAL A 63 12.77 -3.03 -10.99
CA VAL A 63 13.17 -2.04 -12.01
C VAL A 63 13.02 -0.66 -11.41
N VAL A 64 14.04 0.19 -11.58
CA VAL A 64 14.06 1.56 -11.07
C VAL A 64 14.46 2.53 -12.17
N ASP A 65 13.68 3.60 -12.36
CA ASP A 65 14.00 4.75 -13.20
C ASP A 65 14.73 5.81 -12.36
N LEU A 66 16.04 5.86 -12.46
CA LEU A 66 16.88 6.78 -11.69
C LEU A 66 16.71 8.24 -12.11
N GLN A 67 16.23 8.52 -13.33
CA GLN A 67 15.90 9.89 -13.73
C GLN A 67 14.65 10.39 -12.99
N GLN A 68 13.64 9.54 -12.84
CA GLN A 68 12.49 9.89 -12.03
C GLN A 68 12.83 9.98 -10.54
N VAL A 69 13.68 9.08 -10.01
CA VAL A 69 14.19 9.17 -8.64
C VAL A 69 14.78 10.56 -8.38
N ARG A 70 15.64 11.07 -9.27
CA ARG A 70 16.16 12.45 -9.19
C ARG A 70 15.07 13.51 -9.28
N ALA A 71 14.17 13.35 -10.22
CA ALA A 71 13.08 14.30 -10.39
C ALA A 71 12.20 14.42 -9.14
N TYR A 72 12.13 13.36 -8.32
CA TYR A 72 11.43 13.36 -7.03
C TYR A 72 12.31 13.75 -5.84
N GLY A 73 13.63 13.91 -6.02
CA GLY A 73 14.59 14.19 -4.94
C GLY A 73 14.79 12.99 -4.01
N LEU A 74 14.73 11.78 -4.55
CA LEU A 74 14.79 10.52 -3.81
C LEU A 74 16.15 9.82 -3.88
N GLU A 75 17.19 10.49 -4.29
CA GLU A 75 18.54 9.92 -4.47
C GLU A 75 19.08 9.28 -3.18
N ASP A 76 18.68 9.81 -2.03
CA ASP A 76 19.11 9.36 -0.69
C ASP A 76 18.18 8.30 -0.05
N TYR A 77 17.22 7.77 -0.82
CA TYR A 77 16.19 6.84 -0.33
C TYR A 77 16.24 5.47 -1.02
N GLY A 78 17.41 5.05 -1.49
CA GLY A 78 17.57 3.79 -2.20
C GLY A 78 17.14 2.58 -1.38
N VAL A 79 17.52 2.50 -0.10
CA VAL A 79 17.11 1.41 0.80
C VAL A 79 15.60 1.36 0.96
N GLU A 80 14.96 2.50 1.21
CA GLU A 80 13.52 2.62 1.42
C GLU A 80 12.72 2.16 0.18
N VAL A 81 13.09 2.67 -0.99
CA VAL A 81 12.40 2.34 -2.25
C VAL A 81 12.60 0.88 -2.61
N LEU A 82 13.84 0.39 -2.56
CA LEU A 82 14.14 -1.00 -2.87
C LEU A 82 13.48 -1.97 -1.89
N ALA A 83 13.45 -1.64 -0.58
CA ALA A 83 12.77 -2.44 0.42
C ALA A 83 11.24 -2.45 0.18
N HIS A 84 10.66 -1.34 -0.27
CA HIS A 84 9.25 -1.29 -0.65
C HIS A 84 8.95 -2.27 -1.79
N GLU A 85 9.71 -2.24 -2.88
CA GLU A 85 9.53 -3.15 -4.01
C GLU A 85 9.68 -4.63 -3.60
N ILE A 86 10.67 -4.94 -2.78
CA ILE A 86 10.84 -6.29 -2.23
C ILE A 86 9.61 -6.69 -1.41
N GLY A 87 8.98 -5.74 -0.73
CA GLY A 87 7.78 -5.95 0.07
C GLY A 87 6.61 -6.54 -0.71
N HIS A 88 6.44 -6.13 -1.95
CA HIS A 88 5.42 -6.70 -2.83
C HIS A 88 5.63 -8.19 -3.10
N HIS A 89 6.88 -8.66 -3.07
CA HIS A 89 7.18 -10.08 -3.20
C HIS A 89 7.10 -10.85 -1.86
N VAL A 90 7.49 -10.21 -0.76
CA VAL A 90 7.61 -10.92 0.53
C VAL A 90 6.33 -10.85 1.36
N LEU A 91 5.60 -9.75 1.28
CA LEU A 91 4.43 -9.49 2.12
C LEU A 91 3.11 -9.55 1.34
N ALA A 92 2.89 -8.63 0.41
CA ALA A 92 1.64 -8.50 -0.32
C ALA A 92 1.83 -7.78 -1.67
N PRO A 93 1.34 -8.36 -2.79
CA PRO A 93 0.55 -9.58 -2.91
C PRO A 93 1.37 -10.87 -2.97
N ALA A 94 2.69 -10.84 -2.91
CA ALA A 94 3.66 -11.91 -2.93
C ALA A 94 3.75 -12.69 -4.26
N THR A 95 2.63 -13.08 -4.86
CA THR A 95 2.57 -13.83 -6.11
C THR A 95 1.56 -13.24 -7.10
N PRO A 96 1.70 -13.50 -8.42
CA PRO A 96 0.69 -13.12 -9.40
C PRO A 96 -0.70 -13.68 -9.06
N SER A 97 -0.79 -14.91 -8.58
CA SER A 97 -2.07 -15.53 -8.20
C SER A 97 -2.75 -14.79 -7.05
N ASP A 98 -1.99 -14.36 -6.06
CA ASP A 98 -2.53 -13.59 -4.93
C ASP A 98 -2.94 -12.18 -5.37
N HIS A 99 -2.19 -11.59 -6.31
CA HIS A 99 -2.55 -10.31 -6.91
C HIS A 99 -3.90 -10.39 -7.65
N PHE A 100 -4.13 -11.44 -8.46
CA PHE A 100 -5.42 -11.64 -9.13
C PHE A 100 -6.57 -11.86 -8.14
N ARG A 101 -6.36 -12.65 -7.09
CA ARG A 101 -7.35 -12.85 -6.02
C ARG A 101 -7.69 -11.54 -5.31
N LEU A 102 -6.66 -10.73 -5.04
CA LEU A 102 -6.82 -9.41 -4.44
C LEU A 102 -7.70 -8.51 -5.31
N ILE A 103 -7.39 -8.41 -6.61
CA ILE A 103 -8.18 -7.63 -7.57
C ILE A 103 -9.63 -8.14 -7.63
N ALA A 104 -9.84 -9.46 -7.72
CA ALA A 104 -11.17 -10.05 -7.79
C ALA A 104 -12.01 -9.72 -6.54
N ARG A 105 -11.43 -9.74 -5.35
CA ARG A 105 -12.09 -9.34 -4.10
C ARG A 105 -12.44 -7.86 -4.08
N ILE A 106 -11.52 -7.00 -4.51
CA ILE A 106 -11.73 -5.55 -4.58
C ILE A 106 -12.84 -5.21 -5.56
N ARG A 107 -12.90 -5.85 -6.73
CA ARG A 107 -13.97 -5.64 -7.73
C ARG A 107 -15.36 -5.83 -7.15
N LYS A 108 -15.56 -6.84 -6.31
CA LYS A 108 -16.86 -7.09 -5.65
C LYS A 108 -17.31 -5.92 -4.76
N ALA A 109 -16.38 -5.15 -4.22
CA ALA A 109 -16.65 -4.01 -3.36
C ALA A 109 -16.75 -2.67 -4.13
N LEU A 110 -16.51 -2.68 -5.45
CA LEU A 110 -16.50 -1.49 -6.32
C LEU A 110 -17.57 -1.59 -7.43
N PRO A 111 -18.86 -1.69 -7.11
CA PRO A 111 -19.89 -1.79 -8.14
C PRO A 111 -19.80 -0.60 -9.11
N THR A 112 -19.80 -0.88 -10.41
CA THR A 112 -19.64 0.09 -11.52
C THR A 112 -18.25 0.75 -11.65
N LEU A 113 -17.34 0.50 -10.71
CA LEU A 113 -15.98 1.06 -10.68
C LEU A 113 -14.90 -0.02 -10.65
N GLU A 114 -15.21 -1.23 -11.10
CA GLU A 114 -14.33 -2.42 -11.09
C GLU A 114 -13.01 -2.17 -11.84
N ALA A 115 -13.01 -1.29 -12.83
CA ALA A 115 -11.80 -0.91 -13.57
C ALA A 115 -10.70 -0.31 -12.69
N HIS A 116 -11.05 0.24 -11.52
CA HIS A 116 -10.11 0.82 -10.57
C HIS A 116 -9.53 -0.20 -9.57
N ALA A 117 -9.99 -1.45 -9.60
CA ALA A 117 -9.55 -2.47 -8.64
C ALA A 117 -8.02 -2.69 -8.63
N PRO A 118 -7.29 -2.69 -9.76
CA PRO A 118 -5.83 -2.81 -9.73
C PRO A 118 -5.16 -1.65 -8.98
N MET A 119 -5.62 -0.42 -9.18
CA MET A 119 -5.11 0.75 -8.48
C MET A 119 -5.37 0.64 -6.96
N ILE A 120 -6.59 0.26 -6.57
CA ILE A 120 -6.95 0.10 -5.15
C ILE A 120 -6.17 -1.04 -4.51
N ALA A 121 -5.90 -2.12 -5.25
CA ALA A 121 -5.05 -3.20 -4.80
C ALA A 121 -3.64 -2.70 -4.47
N ASN A 122 -3.05 -1.90 -5.36
CA ASN A 122 -1.74 -1.30 -5.14
C ASN A 122 -1.73 -0.40 -3.90
N LEU A 123 -2.64 0.57 -3.82
CA LEU A 123 -2.75 1.45 -2.65
C LEU A 123 -2.88 0.68 -1.33
N PHE A 124 -3.64 -0.41 -1.32
CA PHE A 124 -3.82 -1.22 -0.12
C PHE A 124 -2.55 -1.99 0.27
N THR A 125 -1.88 -2.62 -0.69
CA THR A 125 -0.63 -3.34 -0.42
C THR A 125 0.48 -2.40 0.02
N ASP A 126 0.55 -1.20 -0.55
CA ASP A 126 1.50 -0.16 -0.15
C ASP A 126 1.29 0.30 1.29
N LEU A 127 0.04 0.43 1.74
CA LEU A 127 -0.25 0.73 3.14
C LEU A 127 0.34 -0.32 4.08
N LEU A 128 0.21 -1.60 3.75
CA LEU A 128 0.75 -2.71 4.54
C LEU A 128 2.28 -2.70 4.56
N ILE A 129 2.89 -2.57 3.39
CA ILE A 129 4.33 -2.60 3.21
C ILE A 129 4.97 -1.40 3.91
N ASN A 130 4.49 -0.19 3.61
CA ASN A 130 5.06 1.04 4.14
C ASN A 130 4.87 1.17 5.65
N ASP A 131 3.73 0.74 6.19
CA ASP A 131 3.51 0.74 7.64
C ASP A 131 4.51 -0.20 8.34
N ARG A 132 4.76 -1.38 7.78
CA ARG A 132 5.77 -2.30 8.30
C ARG A 132 7.15 -1.68 8.24
N LEU A 133 7.56 -1.17 7.08
CA LEU A 133 8.90 -0.59 6.88
C LEU A 133 9.14 0.62 7.80
N GLN A 134 8.17 1.50 7.93
CA GLN A 134 8.28 2.68 8.80
C GLN A 134 8.33 2.30 10.29
N ARG A 135 7.42 1.44 10.76
CA ARG A 135 7.24 1.20 12.19
C ARG A 135 8.07 0.05 12.75
N GLN A 136 8.27 -1.02 11.97
CA GLN A 136 8.99 -2.19 12.46
C GLN A 136 10.47 -2.15 12.08
N GLU A 137 10.76 -1.65 10.87
CA GLU A 137 12.12 -1.62 10.34
C GLU A 137 12.81 -0.25 10.50
N GLY A 138 12.06 0.79 10.90
CA GLY A 138 12.59 2.12 11.14
C GLY A 138 13.01 2.90 9.88
N LEU A 139 12.55 2.47 8.69
CA LEU A 139 12.83 3.15 7.44
C LEU A 139 12.06 4.46 7.30
N ARG A 140 12.60 5.40 6.52
CA ARG A 140 12.10 6.79 6.42
C ARG A 140 10.97 6.95 5.40
N MET A 141 9.97 6.04 5.40
CA MET A 141 8.86 6.10 4.43
C MET A 141 8.11 7.43 4.50
N GLY A 142 7.87 7.94 5.70
CA GLY A 142 7.22 9.25 5.89
C GLY A 142 7.99 10.42 5.28
N ALA A 143 9.31 10.34 5.16
CA ALA A 143 10.11 11.37 4.51
C ALA A 143 9.89 11.38 2.98
N ILE A 144 9.76 10.22 2.35
CA ILE A 144 9.42 10.10 0.91
C ILE A 144 8.09 10.78 0.64
N TYR A 145 7.04 10.47 1.41
CA TYR A 145 5.72 11.09 1.23
C TYR A 145 5.74 12.61 1.48
N ARG A 146 6.57 13.13 2.38
CA ARG A 146 6.77 14.57 2.56
C ARG A 146 7.37 15.23 1.32
N LEU A 147 8.35 14.58 0.68
CA LEU A 147 8.96 15.08 -0.57
C LEU A 147 7.94 15.11 -1.70
N ILE A 148 7.16 14.04 -1.87
CA ILE A 148 6.07 13.98 -2.86
C ILE A 148 5.06 15.11 -2.60
N ALA A 149 4.58 15.26 -1.37
CA ALA A 149 3.63 16.32 -1.01
C ALA A 149 4.20 17.73 -1.21
N ALA A 150 5.49 17.94 -0.94
CA ALA A 150 6.15 19.23 -1.16
C ALA A 150 6.24 19.56 -2.66
N ARG A 151 6.57 18.59 -3.48
CA ARG A 151 6.65 18.73 -4.94
C ARG A 151 5.28 19.05 -5.55
N ASP A 152 4.23 18.35 -5.14
CA ASP A 152 2.88 18.58 -5.67
C ASP A 152 2.37 19.96 -5.30
N ARG A 153 2.63 20.41 -4.07
CA ARG A 153 2.36 21.79 -3.65
C ARG A 153 3.12 22.82 -4.48
N ALA A 154 4.41 22.58 -4.71
CA ALA A 154 5.24 23.48 -5.53
C ALA A 154 4.77 23.55 -6.99
N ALA A 155 4.22 22.45 -7.51
CA ALA A 155 3.63 22.37 -8.85
C ALA A 155 2.19 22.93 -8.94
N GLY A 156 1.62 23.41 -7.82
CA GLY A 156 0.26 23.93 -7.76
C GLY A 156 -0.82 22.86 -8.02
N ARG A 157 -0.50 21.59 -7.86
CA ARG A 157 -1.43 20.48 -8.05
C ARG A 157 -2.22 20.25 -6.76
N PRO A 158 -3.54 20.49 -6.74
CA PRO A 158 -4.35 20.18 -5.58
C PRO A 158 -4.42 18.65 -5.41
N ALA A 159 -4.29 18.19 -4.18
CA ALA A 159 -4.51 16.80 -3.85
C ALA A 159 -6.01 16.48 -3.96
N GLY A 160 -6.37 15.49 -4.77
CA GLY A 160 -7.74 14.96 -4.80
C GLY A 160 -8.15 14.33 -3.47
N ARG A 161 -9.45 14.09 -3.29
CA ARG A 161 -10.00 13.56 -2.03
C ARG A 161 -9.48 12.15 -1.74
N LEU A 162 -9.38 11.32 -2.78
CA LEU A 162 -8.81 9.98 -2.65
C LEU A 162 -7.35 10.05 -2.15
N TRP A 163 -6.55 10.95 -2.70
CA TRP A 163 -5.16 11.12 -2.27
C TRP A 163 -5.07 11.64 -0.83
N GLN A 164 -5.89 12.65 -0.47
CA GLN A 164 -5.95 13.15 0.90
C GLN A 164 -6.35 12.05 1.89
N PHE A 165 -7.33 11.22 1.55
CA PHE A 165 -7.73 10.07 2.34
C PHE A 165 -6.55 9.08 2.50
N TYR A 166 -5.90 8.70 1.41
CA TYR A 166 -4.81 7.74 1.39
C TYR A 166 -3.63 8.17 2.26
N VAL A 167 -3.12 9.39 2.08
CA VAL A 167 -2.01 9.90 2.91
C VAL A 167 -2.45 10.20 4.34
N GLY A 168 -3.72 10.50 4.56
CA GLY A 168 -4.32 10.64 5.89
C GLY A 168 -4.26 9.33 6.69
N ILE A 169 -4.36 8.18 6.03
CA ILE A 169 -4.14 6.87 6.67
C ILE A 169 -2.72 6.77 7.20
N TYR A 170 -1.71 7.15 6.42
CA TYR A 170 -0.32 7.17 6.89
C TYR A 170 -0.11 8.15 8.05
N GLU A 171 -0.72 9.35 8.00
CA GLU A 171 -0.66 10.30 9.11
C GLU A 171 -1.19 9.67 10.40
N ALA A 172 -2.31 8.94 10.31
CA ALA A 172 -2.89 8.22 11.45
C ALA A 172 -2.04 7.01 11.90
N LEU A 173 -1.50 6.21 10.95
CA LEU A 173 -0.65 5.06 11.23
C LEU A 173 0.65 5.46 11.94
N TRP A 174 1.26 6.54 11.51
CA TRP A 174 2.58 6.99 11.98
C TRP A 174 2.52 8.10 13.02
N THR A 175 1.31 8.45 13.46
CA THR A 175 1.07 9.47 14.49
C THR A 175 1.69 10.82 14.11
N LEU A 176 1.51 11.22 12.85
CA LEU A 176 1.96 12.50 12.33
C LEU A 176 0.88 13.57 12.54
N ASP A 177 1.30 14.83 12.59
CA ASP A 177 0.37 15.95 12.58
C ASP A 177 -0.46 15.97 11.28
N ARG A 178 -1.74 16.31 11.41
CA ARG A 178 -2.68 16.37 10.28
C ARG A 178 -2.17 17.30 9.18
N GLY A 179 -2.24 16.83 7.95
CA GLY A 179 -1.80 17.55 6.77
C GLY A 179 -0.28 17.59 6.56
N THR A 180 0.50 16.83 7.36
CA THR A 180 1.96 16.70 7.19
C THR A 180 2.30 16.11 5.83
N LEU A 181 1.55 15.10 5.40
CA LEU A 181 1.72 14.42 4.11
C LEU A 181 0.73 14.93 3.04
N GLY A 182 -0.04 15.97 3.35
CA GLY A 182 -1.11 16.47 2.48
C GLY A 182 -2.46 15.84 2.77
N GLY A 183 -2.61 15.14 3.88
CA GLY A 183 -3.86 14.57 4.36
C GLY A 183 -4.88 15.64 4.81
N PRO A 184 -6.08 15.20 5.23
CA PRO A 184 -7.13 16.10 5.65
C PRO A 184 -6.77 16.82 6.94
N ARG A 185 -7.16 18.13 7.02
CA ARG A 185 -6.96 18.93 8.25
C ARG A 185 -8.25 19.07 9.05
N ASP A 186 -9.33 19.45 8.38
CA ASP A 186 -10.58 19.90 9.01
C ASP A 186 -11.82 19.11 8.54
N ASP A 187 -11.69 18.21 7.55
CA ASP A 187 -12.78 17.37 7.09
C ASP A 187 -12.99 16.20 8.04
N ALA A 188 -14.01 16.31 8.91
CA ALA A 188 -14.30 15.32 9.95
C ALA A 188 -14.60 13.92 9.40
N ARG A 189 -15.29 13.84 8.25
CA ARG A 189 -15.60 12.56 7.59
C ARG A 189 -14.31 11.89 7.12
N LEU A 190 -13.51 12.62 6.36
CA LEU A 190 -12.27 12.12 5.76
C LEU A 190 -11.25 11.74 6.84
N LEU A 191 -11.18 12.50 7.94
CA LEU A 191 -10.36 12.18 9.13
C LEU A 191 -10.84 10.89 9.80
N GLY A 192 -12.16 10.72 9.95
CA GLY A 192 -12.76 9.51 10.54
C GLY A 192 -12.48 8.27 9.69
N ASP A 193 -12.64 8.40 8.37
CA ASP A 193 -12.41 7.30 7.43
C ASP A 193 -10.91 6.98 7.31
N ALA A 194 -10.02 7.97 7.33
CA ALA A 194 -8.57 7.74 7.39
C ALA A 194 -8.16 6.99 8.68
N TRP A 195 -8.76 7.32 9.81
CA TRP A 195 -8.55 6.59 11.05
C TRP A 195 -9.07 5.14 10.98
N LEU A 196 -10.25 4.91 10.37
CA LEU A 196 -10.75 3.54 10.11
C LEU A 196 -9.81 2.77 9.19
N GLY A 197 -9.29 3.41 8.14
CA GLY A 197 -8.29 2.85 7.25
C GLY A 197 -7.02 2.43 7.98
N ALA A 198 -6.52 3.27 8.89
CA ALA A 198 -5.35 2.95 9.71
C ALA A 198 -5.59 1.73 10.63
N ARG A 199 -6.77 1.64 11.24
CA ARG A 199 -7.14 0.47 12.04
C ARG A 199 -7.27 -0.78 11.18
N LEU A 200 -7.88 -0.66 10.00
CA LEU A 200 -8.02 -1.76 9.05
C LEU A 200 -6.66 -2.35 8.68
N VAL A 201 -5.69 -1.51 8.31
CA VAL A 201 -4.32 -1.93 7.99
C VAL A 201 -3.71 -2.74 9.13
N ARG A 202 -3.88 -2.30 10.38
CA ARG A 202 -3.33 -3.01 11.56
C ARG A 202 -4.05 -4.30 11.88
N VAL A 203 -5.37 -4.30 11.83
CA VAL A 203 -6.19 -5.47 12.16
C VAL A 203 -5.99 -6.59 11.14
N TYR A 204 -5.95 -6.22 9.86
CA TYR A 204 -5.85 -7.18 8.76
C TYR A 204 -4.42 -7.34 8.20
N ALA A 205 -3.39 -6.92 8.93
CA ALA A 205 -2.00 -7.06 8.47
C ALA A 205 -1.60 -8.51 8.12
N ARG A 206 -2.18 -9.50 8.80
CA ARG A 206 -1.94 -10.93 8.53
C ARG A 206 -2.91 -11.51 7.51
N ASP A 207 -4.17 -11.11 7.62
CA ASP A 207 -5.26 -11.58 6.75
C ASP A 207 -5.62 -10.52 5.72
N TRP A 208 -4.58 -9.95 5.07
CA TRP A 208 -4.73 -8.79 4.21
C TRP A 208 -5.69 -9.03 3.04
N HIS A 209 -5.85 -10.26 2.56
CA HIS A 209 -6.87 -10.60 1.57
C HIS A 209 -8.29 -10.23 2.02
N VAL A 210 -8.60 -10.46 3.30
CA VAL A 210 -9.90 -10.11 3.87
C VAL A 210 -10.02 -8.60 4.07
N GLY A 211 -8.93 -7.93 4.43
CA GLY A 211 -8.87 -6.48 4.57
C GLY A 211 -9.11 -5.71 3.26
N ALA A 212 -8.75 -6.32 2.13
CA ALA A 212 -8.76 -5.65 0.84
C ALA A 212 -10.16 -5.19 0.37
N SER A 213 -11.17 -6.05 0.47
CA SER A 213 -12.56 -5.70 0.11
C SER A 213 -13.13 -4.64 1.04
N ARG A 214 -12.77 -4.68 2.32
CA ARG A 214 -13.14 -3.68 3.32
C ARG A 214 -12.49 -2.32 3.02
N PHE A 215 -11.22 -2.34 2.62
CA PHE A 215 -10.53 -1.14 2.18
C PHE A 215 -11.20 -0.54 0.93
N ALA A 216 -11.54 -1.36 -0.05
CA ALA A 216 -12.25 -0.93 -1.24
C ALA A 216 -13.61 -0.29 -0.92
N ALA A 217 -14.39 -0.87 0.00
CA ALA A 217 -15.65 -0.30 0.46
C ALA A 217 -15.45 1.08 1.14
N LEU A 218 -14.35 1.26 1.87
CA LEU A 218 -14.01 2.54 2.51
C LEU A 218 -13.58 3.60 1.49
N VAL A 219 -12.91 3.19 0.42
CA VAL A 219 -12.39 4.06 -0.66
C VAL A 219 -13.50 4.49 -1.62
N LEU A 220 -14.54 3.67 -1.80
CA LEU A 220 -15.58 3.85 -2.84
C LEU A 220 -16.16 5.27 -2.90
N PRO A 221 -16.54 5.94 -1.79
CA PRO A 221 -17.05 7.30 -1.84
C PRO A 221 -16.08 8.30 -2.48
N TYR A 222 -14.80 8.14 -2.20
CA TYR A 222 -13.74 9.02 -2.70
C TYR A 222 -13.42 8.79 -4.18
N LEU A 223 -13.59 7.57 -4.68
CA LEU A 223 -13.53 7.27 -6.10
C LEU A 223 -14.68 7.93 -6.87
N VAL A 224 -15.87 7.94 -6.30
CA VAL A 224 -17.04 8.57 -6.94
C VAL A 224 -16.93 10.09 -6.95
N GLU A 225 -16.35 10.67 -5.90
CA GLU A 225 -16.23 12.13 -5.75
C GLU A 225 -15.07 12.72 -6.59
N ASP A 226 -14.15 11.92 -7.11
CA ASP A 226 -12.85 12.41 -7.55
C ASP A 226 -12.39 11.85 -8.91
N ASP A 227 -13.08 12.25 -9.97
CA ASP A 227 -12.65 11.91 -11.35
C ASP A 227 -11.20 12.37 -11.68
N ALA A 228 -10.70 13.41 -11.00
CA ALA A 228 -9.36 13.95 -11.21
C ALA A 228 -8.26 13.23 -10.39
N ALA A 229 -8.60 12.63 -9.26
CA ALA A 229 -7.65 11.92 -8.39
C ALA A 229 -7.09 10.64 -9.02
N LEU A 230 -7.81 10.08 -9.96
CA LEU A 230 -7.41 8.88 -10.69
C LEU A 230 -6.09 9.08 -11.46
N ALA A 231 -5.81 10.31 -11.90
CA ALA A 231 -4.56 10.63 -12.60
C ALA A 231 -3.34 10.69 -11.64
N VAL A 232 -3.52 11.10 -10.38
CA VAL A 232 -2.44 11.20 -9.39
C VAL A 232 -2.12 9.83 -8.80
N ALA A 233 -3.13 9.03 -8.50
CA ALA A 233 -2.92 7.66 -8.04
C ALA A 233 -2.23 6.78 -9.09
N ALA A 234 -2.41 7.06 -10.37
CA ALA A 234 -1.72 6.36 -11.47
C ALA A 234 -0.20 6.54 -11.45
N THR A 235 0.33 7.59 -10.81
CA THR A 235 1.77 7.82 -10.67
C THR A 235 2.45 6.92 -9.63
N LEU A 236 1.68 6.20 -8.82
CA LEU A 236 2.18 5.32 -7.75
C LEU A 236 1.88 3.84 -8.04
N PHE A 237 1.73 3.48 -9.30
CA PHE A 237 1.59 2.08 -9.71
C PHE A 237 2.94 1.37 -9.65
N ASP A 238 3.27 0.80 -8.49
CA ASP A 238 4.53 0.12 -8.24
C ASP A 238 4.48 -1.37 -8.58
N THR A 239 3.27 -1.94 -8.61
CA THR A 239 3.09 -3.35 -8.93
C THR A 239 2.50 -3.48 -10.31
N ARG A 240 3.29 -3.96 -11.27
CA ARG A 240 2.75 -4.44 -12.53
C ARG A 240 2.66 -5.94 -12.50
N GLU A 241 1.48 -6.39 -12.91
CA GLU A 241 1.32 -7.75 -13.36
C GLU A 241 2.44 -8.12 -14.31
N ALA A 242 2.92 -9.28 -14.11
CA ALA A 242 3.62 -9.98 -15.12
C ALA A 242 2.68 -10.22 -16.32
N GLY A 243 2.82 -9.34 -17.27
CA GLY A 243 2.17 -9.47 -18.55
C GLY A 243 0.76 -8.85 -18.59
N ALA A 244 0.55 -7.96 -19.56
CA ALA A 244 -0.76 -7.58 -20.06
C ALA A 244 -1.43 -8.80 -20.73
N GLY A 245 -1.74 -9.82 -19.93
CA GLY A 245 -2.48 -11.00 -20.31
C GLY A 245 -3.78 -11.00 -19.52
N SER A 246 -4.88 -11.24 -20.21
CA SER A 246 -6.19 -11.49 -19.63
C SER A 246 -6.09 -12.37 -18.38
N GLU A 247 -6.82 -12.00 -17.33
CA GLU A 247 -7.04 -12.84 -16.16
C GLU A 247 -7.29 -14.29 -16.59
N PRO A 248 -6.63 -15.28 -15.98
CA PRO A 248 -6.96 -16.66 -16.26
C PRO A 248 -8.43 -16.88 -15.96
N ALA A 249 -9.21 -17.22 -16.97
CA ALA A 249 -10.60 -17.57 -16.79
C ALA A 249 -10.68 -18.69 -15.73
N GLY A 250 -11.32 -18.41 -14.59
CA GLY A 250 -11.51 -19.40 -13.52
C GLY A 250 -11.02 -19.01 -12.14
N ILE A 251 -10.27 -17.93 -11.96
CA ILE A 251 -9.92 -17.44 -10.60
C ILE A 251 -11.09 -16.67 -10.00
N SER A 252 -11.84 -15.92 -10.80
CA SER A 252 -13.01 -15.16 -10.35
C SER A 252 -14.19 -16.01 -9.86
N ASP A 253 -14.38 -17.22 -10.40
CA ASP A 253 -15.57 -18.04 -10.10
C ASP A 253 -15.43 -18.88 -8.81
N ARG A 254 -14.23 -19.19 -8.36
CA ARG A 254 -14.03 -20.05 -7.19
C ARG A 254 -14.13 -19.33 -5.85
N GLU A 255 -13.95 -18.03 -5.81
CA GLU A 255 -14.07 -17.24 -4.57
C GLU A 255 -15.47 -16.63 -4.37
N SER A 256 -16.43 -16.99 -5.22
CA SER A 256 -17.81 -16.50 -5.15
C SER A 256 -18.62 -17.01 -3.93
N GLY A 257 -18.06 -17.91 -3.13
CA GLY A 257 -18.77 -18.57 -2.02
C GLY A 257 -18.74 -17.83 -0.67
N GLU A 258 -17.88 -16.85 -0.47
CA GLU A 258 -17.81 -16.12 0.80
C GLU A 258 -18.63 -14.82 0.74
N SER A 259 -19.87 -14.95 1.16
CA SER A 259 -20.90 -13.88 1.21
C SER A 259 -20.70 -12.96 2.41
N GLY A 260 -19.57 -12.32 2.56
CA GLY A 260 -19.34 -11.44 3.70
C GLY A 260 -18.27 -10.37 3.47
N ASP A 261 -17.67 -10.37 2.30
CA ASP A 261 -16.42 -9.66 2.09
C ASP A 261 -16.54 -8.13 1.92
N ALA A 262 -17.68 -7.60 1.50
CA ALA A 262 -17.86 -6.18 1.21
C ALA A 262 -18.44 -5.38 2.40
N ILE A 263 -18.09 -5.72 3.63
CA ILE A 263 -18.54 -5.00 4.82
C ILE A 263 -17.75 -3.70 4.95
N HIS A 264 -18.47 -2.57 5.11
CA HIS A 264 -17.81 -1.32 5.42
C HIS A 264 -17.08 -1.38 6.77
N PRO A 265 -15.85 -0.87 6.91
CA PRO A 265 -15.07 -0.97 8.15
C PRO A 265 -15.75 -0.45 9.41
N SER A 266 -16.65 0.52 9.29
CA SER A 266 -17.45 1.02 10.42
C SER A 266 -18.45 -0.01 10.96
N GLN A 267 -18.76 -1.05 10.22
CA GLN A 267 -19.65 -2.14 10.60
C GLN A 267 -18.88 -3.42 10.97
N ASP A 268 -17.58 -3.44 10.77
CA ASP A 268 -16.75 -4.60 11.07
C ASP A 268 -16.44 -4.67 12.58
N PRO A 269 -16.89 -5.72 13.29
CA PRO A 269 -16.62 -5.88 14.72
C PRO A 269 -15.14 -5.94 15.07
N ALA A 270 -14.31 -6.52 14.19
CA ALA A 270 -12.86 -6.59 14.40
C ALA A 270 -12.20 -5.21 14.40
N ILE A 271 -12.74 -4.27 13.59
CA ILE A 271 -12.25 -2.91 13.50
C ILE A 271 -12.86 -2.02 14.59
N THR A 272 -14.17 -2.13 14.81
CA THR A 272 -14.89 -1.23 15.71
C THR A 272 -14.76 -1.62 17.18
N GLY A 273 -14.37 -2.87 17.46
CA GLY A 273 -14.36 -3.44 18.81
C GLY A 273 -15.75 -3.66 19.41
N LYS A 274 -16.82 -3.49 18.62
CA LYS A 274 -18.17 -3.83 19.02
C LYS A 274 -18.36 -5.31 18.85
N GLY A 275 -18.75 -6.00 19.91
CA GLY A 275 -19.13 -7.42 19.83
C GLY A 275 -20.24 -7.64 18.82
N VAL A 276 -20.28 -8.80 18.20
CA VAL A 276 -21.42 -9.20 17.38
C VAL A 276 -22.60 -9.34 18.34
N ASP A 277 -23.67 -8.56 18.12
CA ASP A 277 -24.94 -8.76 18.82
C ASP A 277 -25.49 -10.14 18.43
N THR A 278 -25.24 -11.11 19.27
CA THR A 278 -25.80 -12.45 19.13
C THR A 278 -27.20 -12.54 19.71
N THR A 279 -28.10 -11.67 19.24
CA THR A 279 -29.54 -11.87 19.45
C THR A 279 -30.09 -12.89 18.45
N GLY A 280 -29.50 -14.07 18.47
CA GLY A 280 -29.93 -15.18 17.61
C GLY A 280 -28.98 -16.36 17.81
N SER A 281 -29.17 -17.08 18.91
CA SER A 281 -28.72 -18.46 19.14
C SER A 281 -27.34 -18.84 18.63
N ALA A 282 -26.31 -18.44 19.36
CA ALA A 282 -25.07 -19.20 19.50
C ALA A 282 -24.37 -18.68 20.75
N SER A 283 -23.77 -19.57 21.51
CA SER A 283 -23.09 -19.31 22.77
C SER A 283 -22.24 -18.04 22.73
N ALA A 284 -22.48 -17.13 23.66
CA ALA A 284 -21.66 -15.92 23.80
C ALA A 284 -20.19 -16.31 23.88
N PRO A 285 -19.29 -15.60 23.19
CA PRO A 285 -17.87 -15.77 23.48
C PRO A 285 -17.64 -15.38 24.93
N ASP A 286 -16.87 -16.18 25.65
CA ASP A 286 -16.44 -15.93 27.02
C ASP A 286 -15.85 -14.51 27.09
N VAL A 287 -16.63 -13.56 27.57
CA VAL A 287 -16.13 -12.26 27.96
C VAL A 287 -15.51 -12.46 29.34
N PRO A 288 -14.20 -12.26 29.54
CA PRO A 288 -13.62 -12.37 30.86
C PRO A 288 -14.33 -11.40 31.81
N ALA A 289 -14.85 -11.91 32.92
CA ALA A 289 -15.43 -11.06 33.93
C ALA A 289 -14.40 -10.03 34.41
N PRO A 290 -14.79 -8.77 34.68
CA PRO A 290 -13.87 -7.76 35.18
C PRO A 290 -13.33 -8.27 36.55
N GLY A 291 -12.03 -8.60 36.60
CA GLY A 291 -11.34 -9.05 37.79
C GLY A 291 -10.71 -10.46 37.75
N GLY A 292 -10.84 -11.20 36.66
CA GLY A 292 -10.18 -12.49 36.49
C GLY A 292 -8.69 -12.35 36.14
N THR A 293 -7.80 -12.61 37.08
CA THR A 293 -6.35 -12.76 36.86
C THR A 293 -6.11 -14.05 36.10
N GLY A 294 -5.86 -13.98 34.77
CA GLY A 294 -5.52 -15.18 34.01
C GLY A 294 -5.64 -15.12 32.50
N GLY A 295 -6.08 -14.04 31.93
CA GLY A 295 -6.07 -13.87 30.45
C GLY A 295 -4.67 -13.56 29.95
N GLN A 296 -4.08 -14.45 29.17
CA GLN A 296 -2.84 -14.14 28.45
C GLN A 296 -3.06 -12.86 27.61
N ARG A 297 -2.36 -11.80 27.98
CA ARG A 297 -2.22 -10.62 27.13
C ARG A 297 -1.67 -11.08 25.78
N ARG A 298 -2.48 -11.01 24.74
CA ARG A 298 -1.95 -10.99 23.39
C ARG A 298 -1.25 -9.65 23.23
N GLU A 299 0.05 -9.66 23.25
CA GLU A 299 0.82 -8.48 22.88
C GLU A 299 0.51 -8.11 21.43
N PRO A 300 0.29 -6.84 21.12
CA PRO A 300 0.21 -6.38 19.75
C PRO A 300 1.61 -6.50 19.15
N PHE A 301 1.69 -7.20 18.04
CA PHE A 301 2.91 -7.25 17.22
C PHE A 301 3.11 -5.97 16.46
#